data_a69d0219d181a4a5ec3a575625a25cd9
#
_entry.id   a69d0219d181a4a5ec3a575625a25cd9
#
_cell.length_a   1.000
_cell.length_b   1.000
_cell.length_c   1.000
_cell.angle_alpha   90.00
_cell.angle_beta   90.00
_cell.angle_gamma   90.00
#
_symmetry.space_group_name_H-M   'P 1'
#
loop_
_entity.id
_entity.type
_entity.pdbx_description
1 polymer ?
#
loop_
_entity_poly.entity_id
_entity_poly.type
_entity_poly.pdbx_seq_one_letter_code
_entity_poly.pdbx_strand_id
1 'polypeptide(L)'
;MSSHYGKAAEVAIPQANGIASVGFVTGTALIGTIAIAYPGLWRLGLLLAIPVALILFFVGREKDADDHVPDEHGPQGGKLSIKFWIAWFGFVACISSEFATSFWAAALLKERVGSTAAISTVAIVALGTGMGIGRWYGGLVLKNLSLDTQLLSIIALQFFGFLGFWLSHNMVLSLICLLVVGLGISMQFALSSIRLIGLSDGRPDLAIGRASLAAGIAIAGAPFLLGLLGDSFGISRAYIMVFVLIAIAFVIVKVIPSHVKESA
;
A
#
# COMPACT_ATOMS: atom_id res chain seq x y z
N MET A 1 0.89 -16.12 -11.93
CA MET A 1 -0.30 -16.21 -11.03
C MET A 1 -1.62 -15.92 -11.75
N SER A 2 -1.75 -14.84 -12.55
CA SER A 2 -3.01 -14.55 -13.26
C SER A 2 -3.41 -15.61 -14.29
N SER A 3 -2.47 -16.26 -14.96
CA SER A 3 -2.71 -17.33 -15.93
C SER A 3 -3.20 -18.63 -15.30
N HIS A 4 -2.86 -18.92 -14.04
CA HIS A 4 -3.28 -20.16 -13.35
C HIS A 4 -4.67 -20.04 -12.71
N TYR A 5 -5.04 -18.87 -12.22
CA TYR A 5 -6.27 -18.67 -11.45
C TYR A 5 -7.41 -18.01 -12.23
N GLY A 6 -7.19 -17.51 -13.45
CA GLY A 6 -8.23 -16.86 -14.25
C GLY A 6 -9.03 -15.83 -13.44
N LYS A 7 -10.36 -15.92 -13.45
CA LYS A 7 -11.25 -15.04 -12.66
C LYS A 7 -11.01 -15.13 -11.14
N ALA A 8 -10.47 -16.25 -10.64
CA ALA A 8 -10.13 -16.39 -9.21
C ALA A 8 -8.90 -15.57 -8.81
N ALA A 9 -8.06 -15.14 -9.75
CA ALA A 9 -6.90 -14.29 -9.47
C ALA A 9 -7.29 -12.92 -8.87
N GLU A 10 -8.44 -12.38 -9.28
CA GLU A 10 -8.96 -11.10 -8.77
C GLU A 10 -9.26 -11.14 -7.27
N VAL A 11 -9.55 -12.32 -6.74
CA VAL A 11 -9.81 -12.54 -5.31
C VAL A 11 -8.56 -13.07 -4.59
N ALA A 12 -7.83 -14.00 -5.22
CA ALA A 12 -6.67 -14.66 -4.61
C ALA A 12 -5.50 -13.71 -4.36
N ILE A 13 -5.23 -12.76 -5.28
CA ILE A 13 -4.12 -11.80 -5.13
C ILE A 13 -4.35 -10.84 -3.95
N PRO A 14 -5.51 -10.17 -3.82
CA PRO A 14 -5.81 -9.37 -2.64
C PRO A 14 -5.77 -10.17 -1.33
N GLN A 15 -6.27 -11.41 -1.32
CA GLN A 15 -6.24 -12.27 -0.14
C GLN A 15 -4.81 -12.66 0.27
N ALA A 16 -3.94 -13.00 -0.68
CA ALA A 16 -2.52 -13.24 -0.41
C ALA A 16 -1.85 -12.00 0.21
N ASN A 17 -2.13 -10.80 -0.31
CA ASN A 17 -1.70 -9.54 0.30
C ASN A 17 -2.34 -9.30 1.68
N GLY A 18 -3.54 -9.79 1.92
CA GLY A 18 -4.21 -9.78 3.23
C GLY A 18 -3.42 -10.58 4.27
N ILE A 19 -2.93 -11.78 3.91
CA ILE A 19 -2.06 -12.60 4.77
C ILE A 19 -0.77 -11.86 5.12
N ALA A 20 -0.14 -11.19 4.13
CA ALA A 20 1.02 -10.35 4.38
C ALA A 20 0.73 -9.21 5.38
N SER A 21 -0.48 -8.65 5.35
CA SER A 21 -0.91 -7.62 6.32
C SER A 21 -1.02 -8.17 7.74
N VAL A 22 -1.46 -9.42 7.91
CA VAL A 22 -1.49 -10.09 9.23
C VAL A 22 -0.06 -10.22 9.77
N GLY A 23 0.89 -10.65 8.93
CA GLY A 23 2.31 -10.71 9.30
C GLY A 23 2.87 -9.35 9.70
N PHE A 24 2.55 -8.30 8.94
CA PHE A 24 2.97 -6.93 9.22
C PHE A 24 2.42 -6.42 10.57
N VAL A 25 1.12 -6.59 10.83
CA VAL A 25 0.48 -6.16 12.08
C VAL A 25 1.03 -6.95 13.26
N THR A 26 1.13 -8.27 13.14
CA THR A 26 1.63 -9.15 14.21
C THR A 26 3.08 -8.85 14.55
N GLY A 27 3.94 -8.72 13.54
CA GLY A 27 5.35 -8.38 13.72
C GLY A 27 5.52 -7.03 14.40
N THR A 28 4.80 -6.00 13.93
CA THR A 28 4.86 -4.65 14.52
C THR A 28 4.35 -4.63 15.96
N ALA A 29 3.22 -5.29 16.24
CA ALA A 29 2.65 -5.38 17.58
C ALA A 29 3.61 -6.08 18.55
N LEU A 30 4.27 -7.14 18.11
CA LEU A 30 5.23 -7.87 18.93
C LEU A 30 6.47 -7.03 19.23
N ILE A 31 7.06 -6.38 18.22
CA ILE A 31 8.20 -5.47 18.42
C ILE A 31 7.81 -4.34 19.37
N GLY A 32 6.64 -3.75 19.20
CA GLY A 32 6.10 -2.70 20.06
C GLY A 32 5.92 -3.16 21.51
N THR A 33 5.34 -4.35 21.70
CA THR A 33 5.14 -4.95 23.03
C THR A 33 6.48 -5.21 23.74
N ILE A 34 7.46 -5.78 23.02
CA ILE A 34 8.80 -6.01 23.56
C ILE A 34 9.47 -4.67 23.90
N ALA A 35 9.32 -3.65 23.06
CA ALA A 35 9.90 -2.33 23.29
C ALA A 35 9.29 -1.62 24.52
N ILE A 36 8.01 -1.87 24.82
CA ILE A 36 7.33 -1.34 26.01
C ILE A 36 7.80 -2.09 27.26
N ALA A 37 7.80 -3.43 27.22
CA ALA A 37 8.16 -4.26 28.37
C ALA A 37 9.67 -4.24 28.69
N TYR A 38 10.49 -4.23 27.66
CA TYR A 38 11.95 -4.32 27.73
C TYR A 38 12.62 -3.35 26.73
N PRO A 39 12.75 -2.05 27.03
CA PRO A 39 13.20 -1.03 26.08
C PRO A 39 14.53 -1.30 25.37
N GLY A 40 15.46 -2.04 26.03
CA GLY A 40 16.74 -2.43 25.43
C GLY A 40 16.68 -3.64 24.50
N LEU A 41 15.62 -4.43 24.52
CA LEU A 41 15.52 -5.74 23.87
C LEU A 41 14.59 -5.76 22.63
N TRP A 42 14.09 -4.62 22.17
CA TRP A 42 13.16 -4.54 21.02
C TRP A 42 13.69 -5.24 19.76
N ARG A 43 15.04 -5.29 19.60
CA ARG A 43 15.69 -5.97 18.48
C ARG A 43 15.44 -7.48 18.46
N LEU A 44 15.11 -8.10 19.62
CA LEU A 44 14.75 -9.52 19.67
C LEU A 44 13.49 -9.83 18.84
N GLY A 45 12.60 -8.85 18.69
CA GLY A 45 11.43 -8.99 17.79
C GLY A 45 11.83 -9.25 16.34
N LEU A 46 12.99 -8.79 15.88
CA LEU A 46 13.50 -9.05 14.54
C LEU A 46 13.92 -10.51 14.34
N LEU A 47 14.26 -11.24 15.41
CA LEU A 47 14.63 -12.64 15.33
C LEU A 47 13.47 -13.53 14.87
N LEU A 48 12.23 -13.06 14.96
CA LEU A 48 11.08 -13.76 14.39
C LEU A 48 11.14 -13.90 12.86
N ALA A 49 11.90 -13.07 12.19
CA ALA A 49 12.11 -13.21 10.75
C ALA A 49 12.82 -14.54 10.42
N ILE A 50 13.65 -15.07 11.33
CA ILE A 50 14.41 -16.30 11.11
C ILE A 50 13.49 -17.52 10.99
N PRO A 51 12.62 -17.86 11.99
CA PRO A 51 11.74 -19.02 11.85
C PRO A 51 10.74 -18.85 10.69
N VAL A 52 10.26 -17.64 10.42
CA VAL A 52 9.39 -17.41 9.26
C VAL A 52 10.14 -17.67 7.95
N ALA A 53 11.37 -17.17 7.81
CA ALA A 53 12.19 -17.44 6.62
C ALA A 53 12.49 -18.95 6.46
N LEU A 54 12.78 -19.66 7.56
CA LEU A 54 12.99 -21.11 7.53
C LEU A 54 11.73 -21.86 7.10
N ILE A 55 10.57 -21.53 7.66
CA ILE A 55 9.29 -22.13 7.26
C ILE A 55 9.05 -21.92 5.76
N LEU A 56 9.20 -20.67 5.27
CA LEU A 56 9.01 -20.34 3.85
C LEU A 56 10.01 -21.08 2.96
N PHE A 57 11.26 -21.24 3.42
CA PHE A 57 12.28 -21.99 2.69
C PHE A 57 11.91 -23.47 2.55
N PHE A 58 11.46 -24.10 3.64
CA PHE A 58 11.09 -25.52 3.61
C PHE A 58 9.79 -25.76 2.82
N VAL A 59 8.76 -24.91 3.01
CA VAL A 59 7.50 -25.01 2.27
C VAL A 59 7.69 -24.70 0.77
N GLY A 60 8.60 -23.77 0.44
CA GLY A 60 8.87 -23.41 -0.95
C GLY A 60 9.70 -24.46 -1.72
N ARG A 61 10.37 -25.39 -1.02
CA ARG A 61 11.16 -26.44 -1.68
C ARG A 61 10.32 -27.54 -2.35
N GLU A 62 9.07 -27.70 -1.93
CA GLU A 62 8.18 -28.76 -2.44
C GLU A 62 7.47 -28.36 -3.75
N LYS A 63 7.71 -27.19 -4.29
CA LYS A 63 7.07 -26.78 -5.54
C LYS A 63 7.92 -27.14 -6.73
N ASP A 64 7.35 -28.06 -7.49
CA ASP A 64 7.88 -28.62 -8.72
C ASP A 64 8.24 -27.58 -9.76
N ALA A 65 9.33 -27.90 -10.46
CA ALA A 65 9.84 -27.17 -11.63
C ALA A 65 8.92 -27.26 -12.87
N ASP A 66 7.77 -27.91 -12.77
CA ASP A 66 6.91 -28.20 -13.92
C ASP A 66 5.88 -27.11 -14.27
N ASP A 67 5.83 -26.02 -13.52
CA ASP A 67 4.96 -24.87 -13.83
C ASP A 67 5.60 -23.87 -14.82
N HIS A 68 6.40 -24.33 -15.77
CA HIS A 68 6.75 -23.52 -16.94
C HIS A 68 5.52 -23.43 -17.84
N VAL A 69 4.63 -22.48 -17.55
CA VAL A 69 3.69 -21.98 -18.55
C VAL A 69 4.56 -21.25 -19.59
N PRO A 70 4.60 -21.70 -20.85
CA PRO A 70 5.33 -20.97 -21.89
C PRO A 70 4.82 -19.54 -21.92
N ASP A 71 5.73 -18.56 -21.93
CA ASP A 71 5.37 -17.17 -22.19
C ASP A 71 4.70 -17.12 -23.58
N GLU A 72 3.37 -17.11 -23.62
CA GLU A 72 2.59 -16.99 -24.86
C GLU A 72 2.85 -15.65 -25.57
N HIS A 73 3.50 -14.73 -24.89
CA HIS A 73 3.82 -13.42 -25.42
C HIS A 73 5.35 -13.23 -25.38
N GLY A 74 5.95 -13.17 -26.57
CA GLY A 74 7.36 -12.78 -26.69
C GLY A 74 7.64 -11.40 -26.05
N PRO A 75 8.93 -10.98 -25.92
CA PRO A 75 9.28 -9.76 -25.19
C PRO A 75 8.52 -8.55 -25.74
N GLN A 76 7.65 -7.99 -24.86
CA GLN A 76 6.80 -6.86 -25.21
C GLN A 76 7.60 -5.57 -25.17
N GLY A 77 7.95 -5.03 -26.33
CA GLY A 77 8.65 -3.77 -26.50
C GLY A 77 7.73 -2.65 -27.03
N GLY A 78 8.27 -1.45 -27.14
CA GLY A 78 7.62 -0.31 -27.78
C GLY A 78 7.26 0.84 -26.84
N LYS A 79 6.75 1.94 -27.44
CA LYS A 79 6.41 3.16 -26.69
C LYS A 79 4.98 3.04 -26.12
N LEU A 80 4.82 3.27 -24.84
CA LEU A 80 3.51 3.39 -24.17
C LEU A 80 2.92 4.78 -24.42
N SER A 81 1.60 4.87 -24.39
CA SER A 81 0.86 6.11 -24.63
C SER A 81 1.12 7.17 -23.56
N ILE A 82 0.91 8.44 -23.87
CA ILE A 82 1.00 9.52 -22.88
C ILE A 82 -0.01 9.34 -21.73
N LYS A 83 -1.19 8.75 -22.03
CA LYS A 83 -2.20 8.43 -21.02
C LYS A 83 -1.68 7.42 -20.00
N PHE A 84 -0.93 6.41 -20.46
CA PHE A 84 -0.26 5.45 -19.58
C PHE A 84 0.71 6.16 -18.62
N TRP A 85 1.55 7.05 -19.14
CA TRP A 85 2.54 7.73 -18.30
C TRP A 85 1.91 8.68 -17.28
N ILE A 86 0.83 9.36 -17.64
CA ILE A 86 0.09 10.18 -16.67
C ILE A 86 -0.54 9.28 -15.59
N ALA A 87 -1.15 8.15 -15.98
CA ALA A 87 -1.69 7.17 -15.02
C ALA A 87 -0.57 6.56 -14.14
N TRP A 88 0.62 6.35 -14.71
CA TRP A 88 1.81 5.90 -13.99
C TRP A 88 2.23 6.88 -12.88
N PHE A 89 2.20 8.18 -13.14
CA PHE A 89 2.43 9.19 -12.11
C PHE A 89 1.34 9.17 -11.02
N GLY A 90 0.10 8.90 -11.39
CA GLY A 90 -0.99 8.67 -10.42
C GLY A 90 -0.72 7.45 -9.53
N PHE A 91 -0.24 6.36 -10.12
CA PHE A 91 0.19 5.18 -9.38
C PHE A 91 1.34 5.52 -8.40
N VAL A 92 2.39 6.22 -8.87
CA VAL A 92 3.49 6.68 -8.00
C VAL A 92 2.94 7.50 -6.83
N ALA A 93 2.01 8.42 -7.08
CA ALA A 93 1.42 9.27 -6.04
C ALA A 93 0.61 8.44 -5.01
N CYS A 94 -0.18 7.44 -5.45
CA CYS A 94 -0.88 6.51 -4.55
C CYS A 94 0.10 5.80 -3.62
N ILE A 95 1.10 5.14 -4.19
CA ILE A 95 2.05 4.34 -3.40
C ILE A 95 2.94 5.23 -2.53
N SER A 96 3.33 6.40 -3.02
CA SER A 96 4.07 7.39 -2.24
C SER A 96 3.29 7.86 -1.01
N SER A 97 1.98 8.11 -1.14
CA SER A 97 1.15 8.52 0.00
C SER A 97 1.00 7.42 1.04
N GLU A 98 0.91 6.15 0.61
CA GLU A 98 0.89 4.98 1.49
C GLU A 98 2.19 4.88 2.28
N PHE A 99 3.34 4.84 1.60
CA PHE A 99 4.63 4.60 2.26
C PHE A 99 5.10 5.79 3.10
N ALA A 100 4.88 7.03 2.64
CA ALA A 100 5.13 8.21 3.45
C ALA A 100 4.34 8.16 4.76
N THR A 101 3.05 7.80 4.70
CA THR A 101 2.21 7.67 5.90
C THR A 101 2.67 6.52 6.78
N SER A 102 2.91 5.34 6.22
CA SER A 102 3.26 4.13 6.97
C SER A 102 4.58 4.28 7.74
N PHE A 103 5.58 4.93 7.16
CA PHE A 103 6.89 5.07 7.79
C PHE A 103 6.93 6.16 8.87
N TRP A 104 6.13 7.21 8.74
CA TRP A 104 6.22 8.38 9.62
C TRP A 104 5.01 8.57 10.53
N ALA A 105 3.94 7.73 10.44
CA ALA A 105 2.73 7.86 11.25
C ALA A 105 3.04 7.85 12.76
N ALA A 106 3.96 6.98 13.19
CA ALA A 106 4.38 6.93 14.59
C ALA A 106 5.08 8.23 15.04
N ALA A 107 5.87 8.85 14.18
CA ALA A 107 6.56 10.11 14.48
C ALA A 107 5.55 11.27 14.60
N LEU A 108 4.56 11.36 13.69
CA LEU A 108 3.51 12.37 13.79
C LEU A 108 2.65 12.17 15.03
N LEU A 109 2.29 10.92 15.35
CA LEU A 109 1.53 10.61 16.56
C LEU A 109 2.30 11.05 17.82
N LYS A 110 3.60 10.75 17.87
CA LYS A 110 4.48 11.19 18.97
C LYS A 110 4.47 12.71 19.11
N GLU A 111 4.61 13.46 18.02
CA GLU A 111 4.62 14.92 18.03
C GLU A 111 3.28 15.50 18.48
N ARG A 112 2.16 14.93 18.00
CA ARG A 112 0.81 15.46 18.26
C ARG A 112 0.27 15.13 19.63
N VAL A 113 0.55 13.94 20.14
CA VAL A 113 -0.06 13.41 21.37
C VAL A 113 0.96 13.38 22.54
N GLY A 114 2.25 13.60 22.26
CA GLY A 114 3.30 13.54 23.27
C GLY A 114 3.58 12.13 23.79
N SER A 115 3.22 11.08 23.01
CA SER A 115 3.45 9.69 23.42
C SER A 115 4.91 9.28 23.34
N THR A 116 5.27 8.18 24.02
CA THR A 116 6.61 7.58 23.87
C THR A 116 6.75 6.94 22.49
N ALA A 117 7.99 6.76 22.01
CA ALA A 117 8.25 6.10 20.74
C ALA A 117 7.67 4.67 20.69
N ALA A 118 7.74 3.93 21.81
CA ALA A 118 7.19 2.58 21.91
C ALA A 118 5.65 2.58 21.78
N ILE A 119 4.96 3.49 22.47
CA ILE A 119 3.50 3.63 22.38
C ILE A 119 3.09 4.09 20.98
N SER A 120 3.88 4.95 20.33
CA SER A 120 3.60 5.43 18.99
C SER A 120 3.62 4.32 17.93
N THR A 121 4.22 3.16 18.19
CA THR A 121 4.17 2.00 17.28
C THR A 121 2.74 1.47 17.10
N VAL A 122 1.82 1.73 18.03
CA VAL A 122 0.41 1.39 17.91
C VAL A 122 -0.23 2.06 16.69
N ALA A 123 0.30 3.21 16.25
CA ALA A 123 -0.12 3.87 15.01
C ALA A 123 0.02 2.94 13.79
N ILE A 124 1.14 2.22 13.71
CA ILE A 124 1.42 1.29 12.60
C ILE A 124 0.48 0.07 12.67
N VAL A 125 0.17 -0.40 13.89
CA VAL A 125 -0.78 -1.50 14.10
C VAL A 125 -2.18 -1.08 13.64
N ALA A 126 -2.65 0.11 14.00
CA ALA A 126 -3.96 0.63 13.58
C ALA A 126 -4.04 0.75 12.05
N LEU A 127 -3.02 1.35 11.43
CA LEU A 127 -2.92 1.48 9.97
C LEU A 127 -2.93 0.10 9.28
N GLY A 128 -2.07 -0.82 9.71
CA GLY A 128 -1.95 -2.17 9.16
C GLY A 128 -3.22 -3.00 9.34
N THR A 129 -3.93 -2.83 10.46
CA THR A 129 -5.24 -3.47 10.68
C THR A 129 -6.26 -2.98 9.66
N GLY A 130 -6.35 -1.67 9.43
CA GLY A 130 -7.19 -1.10 8.38
C GLY A 130 -6.84 -1.64 6.99
N MET A 131 -5.55 -1.74 6.66
CA MET A 131 -5.08 -2.34 5.41
C MET A 131 -5.51 -3.80 5.28
N GLY A 132 -5.35 -4.59 6.32
CA GLY A 132 -5.76 -6.00 6.34
C GLY A 132 -7.26 -6.17 6.10
N ILE A 133 -8.09 -5.42 6.84
CA ILE A 133 -9.55 -5.43 6.69
C ILE A 133 -9.94 -5.02 5.26
N GLY A 134 -9.37 -3.93 4.74
CA GLY A 134 -9.68 -3.45 3.41
C GLY A 134 -9.25 -4.41 2.29
N ARG A 135 -8.12 -5.09 2.42
CA ARG A 135 -7.68 -6.13 1.46
C ARG A 135 -8.58 -7.35 1.47
N TRP A 136 -9.11 -7.72 2.64
CA TRP A 136 -9.98 -8.89 2.76
C TRP A 136 -11.40 -8.64 2.29
N TYR A 137 -11.98 -7.51 2.68
CA TYR A 137 -13.40 -7.21 2.44
C TYR A 137 -13.64 -6.18 1.34
N GLY A 138 -12.66 -5.34 1.01
CA GLY A 138 -12.83 -4.21 0.08
C GLY A 138 -13.31 -4.63 -1.30
N GLY A 139 -12.77 -5.73 -1.86
CA GLY A 139 -13.22 -6.27 -3.13
C GLY A 139 -14.68 -6.73 -3.10
N LEU A 140 -15.17 -7.25 -1.98
CA LEU A 140 -16.57 -7.66 -1.82
C LEU A 140 -17.51 -6.47 -1.71
N VAL A 141 -17.10 -5.43 -0.98
CA VAL A 141 -17.91 -4.21 -0.76
C VAL A 141 -18.00 -3.38 -2.05
N LEU A 142 -16.91 -3.26 -2.78
CA LEU A 142 -16.80 -2.38 -3.94
C LEU A 142 -17.08 -3.07 -5.28
N LYS A 143 -17.38 -4.36 -5.30
CA LYS A 143 -17.53 -5.20 -6.51
C LYS A 143 -18.49 -4.68 -7.58
N ASN A 144 -19.48 -3.88 -7.17
CA ASN A 144 -20.50 -3.35 -8.09
C ASN A 144 -20.12 -1.98 -8.68
N LEU A 145 -18.95 -1.44 -8.31
CA LEU A 145 -18.46 -0.15 -8.81
C LEU A 145 -17.44 -0.37 -9.92
N SER A 146 -17.39 0.56 -10.87
CA SER A 146 -16.32 0.55 -11.88
C SER A 146 -14.94 0.71 -11.23
N LEU A 147 -13.89 0.21 -11.90
CA LEU A 147 -12.52 0.24 -11.43
C LEU A 147 -12.07 1.65 -10.98
N ASP A 148 -12.36 2.66 -11.80
CA ASP A 148 -12.02 4.06 -11.48
C ASP A 148 -12.82 4.58 -10.28
N THR A 149 -14.11 4.20 -10.16
CA THR A 149 -14.94 4.60 -9.01
C THR A 149 -14.47 3.92 -7.73
N GLN A 150 -14.10 2.64 -7.77
CA GLN A 150 -13.50 1.94 -6.64
C GLN A 150 -12.25 2.70 -6.16
N LEU A 151 -11.33 3.01 -7.09
CA LEU A 151 -10.08 3.69 -6.77
C LEU A 151 -10.33 5.11 -6.21
N LEU A 152 -11.22 5.89 -6.81
CA LEU A 152 -11.59 7.22 -6.31
C LEU A 152 -12.21 7.16 -4.91
N SER A 153 -13.06 6.17 -4.64
CA SER A 153 -13.71 6.00 -3.33
C SER A 153 -12.70 5.73 -2.23
N ILE A 154 -11.73 4.84 -2.48
CA ILE A 154 -10.70 4.51 -1.49
C ILE A 154 -9.67 5.64 -1.31
N ILE A 155 -9.33 6.40 -2.38
CA ILE A 155 -8.50 7.60 -2.28
C ILE A 155 -9.23 8.69 -1.45
N ALA A 156 -10.53 8.87 -1.66
CA ALA A 156 -11.33 9.80 -0.86
C ALA A 156 -11.39 9.35 0.61
N LEU A 157 -11.59 8.05 0.87
CA LEU A 157 -11.57 7.49 2.23
C LEU A 157 -10.22 7.73 2.91
N GLN A 158 -9.11 7.51 2.19
CA GLN A 158 -7.76 7.84 2.67
C GLN A 158 -7.64 9.33 3.02
N PHE A 159 -8.12 10.22 2.15
CA PHE A 159 -8.05 11.66 2.38
C PHE A 159 -8.73 12.07 3.68
N PHE A 160 -9.98 11.65 3.90
CA PHE A 160 -10.72 12.01 5.12
C PHE A 160 -10.12 11.38 6.39
N GLY A 161 -9.70 10.12 6.32
CA GLY A 161 -8.98 9.49 7.41
C GLY A 161 -7.68 10.21 7.73
N PHE A 162 -6.91 10.57 6.70
CA PHE A 162 -5.64 11.28 6.84
C PHE A 162 -5.83 12.70 7.40
N LEU A 163 -6.86 13.42 6.94
CA LEU A 163 -7.20 14.74 7.46
C LEU A 163 -7.53 14.66 8.96
N GLY A 164 -8.36 13.69 9.36
CA GLY A 164 -8.67 13.47 10.75
C GLY A 164 -7.44 13.13 11.60
N PHE A 165 -6.56 12.26 11.11
CA PHE A 165 -5.30 11.93 11.76
C PHE A 165 -4.38 13.15 11.90
N TRP A 166 -4.22 13.93 10.84
CA TRP A 166 -3.36 15.11 10.83
C TRP A 166 -3.83 16.22 11.77
N LEU A 167 -5.15 16.38 11.94
CA LEU A 167 -5.73 17.38 12.84
C LEU A 167 -5.85 16.90 14.29
N SER A 168 -5.83 15.59 14.53
CA SER A 168 -6.07 15.02 15.84
C SER A 168 -4.93 15.28 16.83
N HIS A 169 -5.29 15.61 18.05
CA HIS A 169 -4.41 15.67 19.23
C HIS A 169 -4.83 14.63 20.30
N ASN A 170 -5.76 13.76 19.96
CA ASN A 170 -6.25 12.70 20.82
C ASN A 170 -5.77 11.34 20.32
N MET A 171 -5.20 10.52 21.20
CA MET A 171 -4.63 9.20 20.87
C MET A 171 -5.66 8.29 20.19
N VAL A 172 -6.84 8.14 20.80
CA VAL A 172 -7.88 7.22 20.32
C VAL A 172 -8.39 7.67 18.96
N LEU A 173 -8.69 8.96 18.81
CA LEU A 173 -9.15 9.52 17.54
C LEU A 173 -8.09 9.35 16.44
N SER A 174 -6.82 9.58 16.76
CA SER A 174 -5.70 9.38 15.82
C SER A 174 -5.62 7.93 15.33
N LEU A 175 -5.78 6.95 16.23
CA LEU A 175 -5.75 5.54 15.87
C LEU A 175 -6.95 5.12 15.01
N ILE A 176 -8.15 5.63 15.32
CA ILE A 176 -9.35 5.41 14.49
C ILE A 176 -9.13 6.00 13.09
N CYS A 177 -8.62 7.22 13.01
CA CYS A 177 -8.32 7.85 11.72
C CYS A 177 -7.27 7.09 10.93
N LEU A 178 -6.21 6.56 11.57
CA LEU A 178 -5.21 5.73 10.92
C LEU A 178 -5.78 4.39 10.43
N LEU A 179 -6.72 3.80 11.15
CA LEU A 179 -7.42 2.62 10.68
C LEU A 179 -8.22 2.94 9.40
N VAL A 180 -8.91 4.09 9.36
CA VAL A 180 -9.62 4.56 8.16
C VAL A 180 -8.64 4.84 7.01
N VAL A 181 -7.48 5.45 7.28
CA VAL A 181 -6.41 5.58 6.27
C VAL A 181 -5.99 4.23 5.74
N GLY A 182 -5.77 3.25 6.62
CA GLY A 182 -5.43 1.88 6.26
C GLY A 182 -6.46 1.23 5.32
N LEU A 183 -7.75 1.40 5.60
CA LEU A 183 -8.83 0.97 4.70
C LEU A 183 -8.69 1.65 3.32
N GLY A 184 -8.44 2.96 3.29
CA GLY A 184 -8.30 3.73 2.07
C GLY A 184 -7.10 3.33 1.20
N ILE A 185 -5.96 2.97 1.79
CA ILE A 185 -4.77 2.56 1.02
C ILE A 185 -4.76 1.09 0.62
N SER A 186 -5.60 0.27 1.24
CA SER A 186 -5.55 -1.20 1.19
C SER A 186 -5.51 -1.80 -0.21
N MET A 187 -6.26 -1.25 -1.15
CA MET A 187 -6.42 -1.78 -2.50
C MET A 187 -5.80 -0.88 -3.58
N GLN A 188 -5.21 0.26 -3.22
CA GLN A 188 -4.71 1.23 -4.20
C GLN A 188 -3.66 0.64 -5.14
N PHE A 189 -2.74 -0.18 -4.62
CA PHE A 189 -1.74 -0.87 -5.43
C PHE A 189 -2.40 -1.77 -6.49
N ALA A 190 -3.33 -2.63 -6.08
CA ALA A 190 -3.97 -3.61 -6.95
C ALA A 190 -4.82 -2.91 -8.03
N LEU A 191 -5.71 -2.00 -7.63
CA LEU A 191 -6.59 -1.29 -8.56
C LEU A 191 -5.80 -0.40 -9.54
N SER A 192 -4.78 0.30 -9.05
CA SER A 192 -3.92 1.12 -9.91
C SER A 192 -3.08 0.28 -10.87
N SER A 193 -2.62 -0.93 -10.46
CA SER A 193 -1.92 -1.86 -11.35
C SER A 193 -2.83 -2.37 -12.46
N ILE A 194 -4.05 -2.81 -12.14
CA ILE A 194 -5.05 -3.24 -13.13
C ILE A 194 -5.35 -2.11 -14.11
N ARG A 195 -5.45 -0.89 -13.62
CA ARG A 195 -5.65 0.30 -14.44
C ARG A 195 -4.50 0.56 -15.40
N LEU A 196 -3.25 0.43 -14.97
CA LEU A 196 -2.08 0.55 -15.83
C LEU A 196 -2.05 -0.54 -16.91
N ILE A 197 -2.41 -1.76 -16.57
CA ILE A 197 -2.53 -2.86 -17.54
C ILE A 197 -3.59 -2.51 -18.60
N GLY A 198 -4.75 -2.00 -18.20
CA GLY A 198 -5.80 -1.56 -19.12
C GLY A 198 -5.37 -0.43 -20.07
N LEU A 199 -4.42 0.42 -19.66
CA LEU A 199 -3.89 1.53 -20.46
C LEU A 199 -2.61 1.18 -21.25
N SER A 200 -2.20 -0.09 -21.25
CA SER A 200 -0.94 -0.54 -21.86
C SER A 200 -1.02 -0.90 -23.35
N ASP A 201 -2.18 -0.73 -23.97
CA ASP A 201 -2.43 -1.08 -25.38
C ASP A 201 -2.10 -2.57 -25.68
N GLY A 202 -2.55 -3.48 -24.79
CA GLY A 202 -2.34 -4.92 -24.93
C GLY A 202 -0.95 -5.42 -24.54
N ARG A 203 -0.18 -4.66 -23.73
CA ARG A 203 1.17 -5.01 -23.26
C ARG A 203 1.25 -5.13 -21.74
N PRO A 204 0.57 -6.12 -21.13
CA PRO A 204 0.47 -6.25 -19.68
C PRO A 204 1.82 -6.41 -18.99
N ASP A 205 2.76 -7.19 -19.56
CA ASP A 205 4.06 -7.44 -18.93
C ASP A 205 4.91 -6.17 -18.85
N LEU A 206 4.86 -5.36 -19.91
CA LEU A 206 5.54 -4.06 -19.92
C LEU A 206 4.91 -3.11 -18.88
N ALA A 207 3.58 -3.13 -18.74
CA ALA A 207 2.88 -2.32 -17.72
C ALA A 207 3.25 -2.75 -16.30
N ILE A 208 3.31 -4.06 -16.02
CA ILE A 208 3.69 -4.61 -14.71
C ILE A 208 5.15 -4.25 -14.39
N GLY A 209 6.06 -4.38 -15.35
CA GLY A 209 7.46 -3.98 -15.17
C GLY A 209 7.60 -2.48 -14.84
N ARG A 210 6.80 -1.61 -15.50
CA ARG A 210 6.77 -0.17 -15.20
C ARG A 210 6.09 0.14 -13.86
N ALA A 211 5.06 -0.61 -13.47
CA ALA A 211 4.44 -0.49 -12.15
C ALA A 211 5.42 -0.88 -11.03
N SER A 212 6.21 -1.94 -11.22
CA SER A 212 7.24 -2.35 -10.25
C SER A 212 8.31 -1.26 -10.07
N LEU A 213 8.75 -0.62 -11.15
CA LEU A 213 9.66 0.52 -11.10
C LEU A 213 9.03 1.69 -10.33
N ALA A 214 7.76 2.01 -10.61
CA ALA A 214 7.02 3.06 -9.92
C ALA A 214 6.95 2.79 -8.40
N ALA A 215 6.63 1.54 -8.03
CA ALA A 215 6.59 1.13 -6.63
C ALA A 215 7.95 1.30 -5.95
N GLY A 216 9.05 0.89 -6.60
CA GLY A 216 10.40 1.08 -6.07
C GLY A 216 10.73 2.56 -5.81
N ILE A 217 10.42 3.44 -6.78
CA ILE A 217 10.60 4.89 -6.64
C ILE A 217 9.76 5.44 -5.48
N ALA A 218 8.49 5.04 -5.38
CA ALA A 218 7.58 5.51 -4.34
C ALA A 218 8.01 5.05 -2.94
N ILE A 219 8.36 3.77 -2.79
CA ILE A 219 8.73 3.15 -1.50
C ILE A 219 10.02 3.76 -0.95
N ALA A 220 11.00 4.02 -1.79
CA ALA A 220 12.27 4.62 -1.37
C ALA A 220 12.17 6.16 -1.27
N GLY A 221 11.61 6.80 -2.30
CA GLY A 221 11.64 8.25 -2.45
C GLY A 221 10.71 9.00 -1.50
N ALA A 222 9.47 8.53 -1.32
CA ALA A 222 8.48 9.29 -0.56
C ALA A 222 8.79 9.39 0.95
N PRO A 223 9.15 8.31 1.66
CA PRO A 223 9.55 8.41 3.05
C PRO A 223 10.84 9.21 3.25
N PHE A 224 11.80 9.08 2.33
CA PHE A 224 13.04 9.84 2.36
C PHE A 224 12.77 11.34 2.19
N LEU A 225 11.96 11.73 1.20
CA LEU A 225 11.61 13.13 0.96
C LEU A 225 10.82 13.71 2.14
N LEU A 226 9.88 12.94 2.71
CA LEU A 226 9.14 13.39 3.89
C LEU A 226 10.07 13.57 5.09
N GLY A 227 11.08 12.72 5.26
CA GLY A 227 12.10 12.87 6.29
C GLY A 227 12.89 14.17 6.13
N LEU A 228 13.39 14.47 4.93
CA LEU A 228 14.11 15.73 4.65
C LEU A 228 13.23 16.96 4.93
N LEU A 229 11.95 16.92 4.54
CA LEU A 229 11.00 17.97 4.85
C LEU A 229 10.73 18.05 6.35
N GLY A 230 10.68 16.91 7.04
CA GLY A 230 10.50 16.82 8.48
C GLY A 230 11.64 17.45 9.25
N ASP A 231 12.89 17.22 8.84
CA ASP A 231 14.08 17.83 9.44
C ASP A 231 14.10 19.35 9.23
N SER A 232 13.58 19.83 8.09
CA SER A 232 13.61 21.26 7.74
C SER A 232 12.45 22.04 8.35
N PHE A 233 11.24 21.48 8.38
CA PHE A 233 9.98 22.19 8.69
C PHE A 233 9.19 21.59 9.85
N GLY A 234 9.63 20.46 10.42
CA GLY A 234 8.90 19.65 11.39
C GLY A 234 7.93 18.66 10.71
N ILE A 235 7.69 17.54 11.39
CA ILE A 235 6.92 16.42 10.84
C ILE A 235 5.48 16.83 10.46
N SER A 236 4.82 17.60 11.31
CA SER A 236 3.45 18.04 11.03
C SER A 236 3.29 18.83 9.74
N ARG A 237 4.27 19.69 9.41
CA ARG A 237 4.26 20.45 8.15
C ARG A 237 4.69 19.59 6.97
N ALA A 238 5.67 18.72 7.15
CA ALA A 238 6.14 17.79 6.12
C ALA A 238 4.99 16.91 5.58
N TYR A 239 4.05 16.55 6.44
CA TYR A 239 2.88 15.74 6.07
C TYR A 239 1.91 16.42 5.10
N ILE A 240 2.03 17.74 4.84
CA ILE A 240 1.30 18.41 3.76
C ILE A 240 1.63 17.75 2.40
N MET A 241 2.84 17.21 2.24
CA MET A 241 3.21 16.43 1.05
C MET A 241 2.23 15.28 0.77
N VAL A 242 1.74 14.61 1.80
CA VAL A 242 0.80 13.47 1.63
C VAL A 242 -0.54 13.96 1.08
N PHE A 243 -1.05 15.11 1.51
CA PHE A 243 -2.26 15.70 0.92
C PHE A 243 -2.07 16.02 -0.56
N VAL A 244 -0.91 16.55 -0.94
CA VAL A 244 -0.58 16.83 -2.34
C VAL A 244 -0.55 15.55 -3.16
N LEU A 245 0.07 14.49 -2.65
CA LEU A 245 0.12 13.18 -3.32
C LEU A 245 -1.27 12.58 -3.50
N ILE A 246 -2.11 12.62 -2.47
CA ILE A 246 -3.50 12.13 -2.54
C ILE A 246 -4.30 12.94 -3.57
N ALA A 247 -4.15 14.27 -3.59
CA ALA A 247 -4.82 15.13 -4.56
C ALA A 247 -4.38 14.85 -6.00
N ILE A 248 -3.07 14.68 -6.24
CA ILE A 248 -2.52 14.30 -7.55
C ILE A 248 -3.11 12.97 -8.00
N ALA A 249 -3.09 11.94 -7.14
CA ALA A 249 -3.65 10.63 -7.45
C ALA A 249 -5.14 10.74 -7.82
N PHE A 250 -5.94 11.45 -7.00
CA PHE A 250 -7.37 11.63 -7.24
C PHE A 250 -7.66 12.33 -8.58
N VAL A 251 -6.96 13.44 -8.86
CA VAL A 251 -7.14 14.22 -10.09
C VAL A 251 -6.78 13.38 -11.32
N ILE A 252 -5.65 12.66 -11.28
CA ILE A 252 -5.22 11.81 -12.41
C ILE A 252 -6.22 10.70 -12.67
N VAL A 253 -6.72 10.02 -11.65
CA VAL A 253 -7.74 8.97 -11.84
C VAL A 253 -9.02 9.53 -12.43
N LYS A 254 -9.44 10.71 -12.00
CA LYS A 254 -10.64 11.37 -12.51
C LYS A 254 -10.52 11.85 -13.96
N VAL A 255 -9.34 12.37 -14.34
CA VAL A 255 -9.12 12.96 -15.68
C VAL A 255 -8.82 11.91 -16.75
N ILE A 256 -8.18 10.82 -16.38
CA ILE A 256 -7.81 9.75 -17.31
C ILE A 256 -8.59 8.47 -16.94
N PRO A 257 -9.82 8.28 -17.43
CA PRO A 257 -10.56 7.07 -17.14
C PRO A 257 -9.89 5.84 -17.76
N SER A 258 -9.91 4.72 -17.01
CA SER A 258 -9.50 3.43 -17.53
C SER A 258 -10.62 2.89 -18.42
N HIS A 259 -10.32 2.58 -19.68
CA HIS A 259 -11.27 1.91 -20.59
C HIS A 259 -11.32 0.39 -20.34
N VAL A 260 -11.19 -0.04 -19.11
CA VAL A 260 -11.40 -1.45 -18.77
C VAL A 260 -12.89 -1.73 -18.91
N LYS A 261 -13.28 -2.33 -20.04
CA LYS A 261 -14.65 -2.85 -20.22
C LYS A 261 -14.88 -3.89 -19.13
N GLU A 262 -15.88 -3.66 -18.29
CA GLU A 262 -16.44 -4.70 -17.45
C GLU A 262 -16.85 -5.85 -18.38
N SER A 263 -16.14 -6.97 -18.29
CA SER A 263 -16.63 -8.22 -18.88
C SER A 263 -17.80 -8.68 -18.01
N ALA A 264 -19.00 -8.43 -18.51
CA ALA A 264 -20.25 -8.91 -17.94
C ALA A 264 -20.26 -10.44 -17.74
#